data_07fcfeb40cf4befe1881ed6a2aec93ff
#
_entry.id   07fcfeb40cf4befe1881ed6a2aec93ff
#
_cell.length_a   1.000
_cell.length_b   1.000
_cell.length_c   1.000
_cell.angle_alpha   90.00
_cell.angle_beta   90.00
_cell.angle_gamma   90.00
#
_symmetry.space_group_name_H-M   'P 1'
#
loop_
_entity.id
_entity.type
_entity.pdbx_description
1 polymer ?
#
loop_
_entity_poly.entity_id
_entity_poly.type
_entity_poly.pdbx_seq_one_letter_code
_entity_poly.pdbx_strand_id
1 'polypeptide(L)'
;MEKVYGFTNENLESFSTYFNFDNASVLTVLGSGDQYFESLLNGARDVEVFDISYLAWYHFLLKCTAIKILSYEEFMQMFVVDNLDNLNIYNKLREYLPDEIKYFFDKLISLGRKFSSIKIKNIIFDNSKIRNIPYFNQETYYQLQSILQNNRMPEFYNCNLLDISKYTKKAYDVALFSNVYHYLSLNAKDYRDFLNKINSPEILALYTWILNGEKKKEFLANGFDVYQIPGVLHQDDYIVKLSRRKQ
;
A
#
# COMPACT_ATOMS: atom_id res chain seq x y z
N MET A 1 13.67 -11.90 12.37
CA MET A 1 12.72 -10.77 12.40
C MET A 1 12.00 -10.78 11.07
N GLU A 2 10.68 -10.74 11.11
CA GLU A 2 9.85 -10.56 9.92
C GLU A 2 10.24 -9.24 9.23
N LYS A 3 10.15 -9.20 7.91
CA LYS A 3 10.48 -8.03 7.11
C LYS A 3 9.22 -7.58 6.39
N VAL A 4 9.12 -6.29 6.11
CA VAL A 4 8.01 -5.70 5.35
C VAL A 4 8.54 -4.93 4.15
N TYR A 5 7.67 -4.64 3.20
CA TYR A 5 8.02 -3.81 2.06
C TYR A 5 8.23 -2.36 2.49
N GLY A 6 9.33 -1.76 2.05
CA GLY A 6 9.57 -0.32 2.26
C GLY A 6 8.70 0.54 1.36
N PHE A 7 8.57 0.11 0.10
CA PHE A 7 7.74 0.72 -0.94
C PHE A 7 7.13 -0.37 -1.82
N THR A 8 6.03 -0.03 -2.51
CA THR A 8 5.42 -0.94 -3.47
C THR A 8 6.27 -1.06 -4.74
N ASN A 9 6.13 -2.18 -5.43
CA ASN A 9 6.63 -2.40 -6.77
C ASN A 9 5.51 -2.32 -7.83
N GLU A 10 4.34 -1.84 -7.46
CA GLU A 10 3.20 -1.67 -8.35
C GLU A 10 3.28 -0.33 -9.08
N ASN A 11 2.76 -0.28 -10.30
CA ASN A 11 2.60 0.96 -11.03
C ASN A 11 1.33 1.68 -10.54
N LEU A 12 1.48 2.47 -9.46
CA LEU A 12 0.37 3.16 -8.80
C LEU A 12 -0.34 4.12 -9.75
N GLU A 13 0.41 4.93 -10.48
CA GLU A 13 -0.11 5.91 -11.42
C GLU A 13 -0.98 5.25 -12.51
N SER A 14 -0.52 4.11 -13.04
CA SER A 14 -1.29 3.40 -14.07
C SER A 14 -2.52 2.72 -13.50
N PHE A 15 -2.44 2.04 -12.36
CA PHE A 15 -3.61 1.30 -11.88
C PHE A 15 -4.68 2.25 -11.32
N SER A 16 -4.29 3.38 -10.74
CA SER A 16 -5.25 4.33 -10.15
C SER A 16 -6.26 4.85 -11.18
N THR A 17 -5.88 4.94 -12.46
CA THR A 17 -6.77 5.37 -13.54
C THR A 17 -7.97 4.43 -13.80
N TYR A 18 -7.93 3.21 -13.29
CA TYR A 18 -9.02 2.23 -13.43
C TYR A 18 -10.06 2.31 -12.32
N PHE A 19 -9.89 3.20 -11.34
CA PHE A 19 -10.78 3.36 -10.18
C PHE A 19 -11.16 4.82 -9.99
N ASN A 20 -12.37 5.06 -9.49
CA ASN A 20 -12.79 6.42 -9.13
C ASN A 20 -12.54 6.64 -7.63
N PHE A 21 -11.54 7.44 -7.31
CA PHE A 21 -11.21 7.79 -5.94
C PHE A 21 -11.85 9.09 -5.45
N ASP A 22 -12.43 9.90 -6.35
CA ASP A 22 -12.98 11.21 -5.98
C ASP A 22 -14.08 11.07 -4.92
N ASN A 23 -13.82 11.65 -3.74
CA ASN A 23 -14.67 11.56 -2.55
C ASN A 23 -15.01 10.11 -2.13
N ALA A 24 -14.19 9.13 -2.50
CA ALA A 24 -14.42 7.71 -2.25
C ALA A 24 -14.05 7.29 -0.83
N SER A 25 -14.78 6.31 -0.30
CA SER A 25 -14.36 5.49 0.84
C SER A 25 -13.62 4.27 0.33
N VAL A 26 -12.40 4.05 0.82
CA VAL A 26 -11.49 3.03 0.31
C VAL A 26 -11.12 2.03 1.41
N LEU A 27 -11.10 0.74 1.06
CA LEU A 27 -10.46 -0.32 1.87
C LEU A 27 -9.23 -0.82 1.11
N THR A 28 -8.06 -0.85 1.74
CA THR A 28 -6.85 -1.36 1.08
C THR A 28 -6.01 -2.25 2.00
N VAL A 29 -5.31 -3.24 1.40
CA VAL A 29 -4.21 -3.89 2.11
C VAL A 29 -3.13 -2.86 2.39
N LEU A 30 -2.59 -2.88 3.61
CA LEU A 30 -1.61 -1.88 4.03
C LEU A 30 -0.28 -2.05 3.28
N GLY A 31 0.31 -3.24 3.30
CA GLY A 31 1.60 -3.52 2.66
C GLY A 31 2.67 -2.52 3.04
N SER A 32 3.15 -1.75 2.05
CA SER A 32 4.07 -0.63 2.26
C SER A 32 3.39 0.70 2.62
N GLY A 33 2.06 0.78 2.55
CA GLY A 33 1.26 1.99 2.74
C GLY A 33 1.09 2.85 1.48
N ASP A 34 1.70 2.46 0.36
CA ASP A 34 1.73 3.32 -0.84
C ASP A 34 0.36 3.40 -1.54
N GLN A 35 -0.44 2.32 -1.51
CA GLN A 35 -1.82 2.37 -2.00
C GLN A 35 -2.72 3.30 -1.17
N TYR A 36 -2.47 3.39 0.14
CA TYR A 36 -3.14 4.36 1.00
C TYR A 36 -2.83 5.80 0.58
N PHE A 37 -1.53 6.10 0.37
CA PHE A 37 -1.10 7.44 -0.05
C PHE A 37 -1.62 7.78 -1.44
N GLU A 38 -1.58 6.83 -2.37
CA GLU A 38 -2.12 6.99 -3.73
C GLU A 38 -3.62 7.27 -3.71
N SER A 39 -4.39 6.54 -2.88
CA SER A 39 -5.82 6.78 -2.75
C SER A 39 -6.12 8.20 -2.27
N LEU A 40 -5.36 8.71 -1.29
CA LEU A 40 -5.52 10.08 -0.79
C LEU A 40 -5.14 11.13 -1.84
N LEU A 41 -4.06 10.93 -2.57
CA LEU A 41 -3.61 11.83 -3.65
C LEU A 41 -4.65 11.94 -4.77
N ASN A 42 -5.40 10.86 -5.02
CA ASN A 42 -6.48 10.82 -6.01
C ASN A 42 -7.86 11.23 -5.45
N GLY A 43 -7.91 11.80 -4.23
CA GLY A 43 -9.12 12.43 -3.68
C GLY A 43 -10.00 11.55 -2.82
N ALA A 44 -9.51 10.39 -2.36
CA ALA A 44 -10.27 9.57 -1.41
C ALA A 44 -10.59 10.35 -0.13
N ARG A 45 -11.88 10.29 0.29
CA ARG A 45 -12.37 10.96 1.50
C ARG A 45 -11.88 10.29 2.76
N ASP A 46 -11.89 8.97 2.77
CA ASP A 46 -11.41 8.15 3.87
C ASP A 46 -10.84 6.83 3.34
N VAL A 47 -9.81 6.34 4.01
CA VAL A 47 -9.13 5.08 3.64
C VAL A 47 -8.92 4.27 4.91
N GLU A 48 -9.45 3.05 4.93
CA GLU A 48 -9.21 2.07 5.98
C GLU A 48 -8.23 1.02 5.47
N VAL A 49 -7.42 0.47 6.36
CA VAL A 49 -6.34 -0.43 5.99
C VAL A 49 -6.36 -1.72 6.80
N PHE A 50 -5.93 -2.82 6.19
CA PHE A 50 -5.74 -4.09 6.88
C PHE A 50 -4.41 -4.73 6.50
N ASP A 51 -3.84 -5.51 7.40
CA ASP A 51 -2.68 -6.36 7.14
C ASP A 51 -2.59 -7.46 8.21
N ILE A 52 -1.96 -8.58 7.88
CA ILE A 52 -1.66 -9.65 8.85
C ILE A 52 -0.47 -9.29 9.75
N SER A 53 0.35 -8.33 9.33
CA SER A 53 1.60 -7.95 9.99
C SER A 53 1.49 -6.61 10.73
N TYR A 54 1.63 -6.64 12.05
CA TYR A 54 1.83 -5.41 12.84
C TYR A 54 3.10 -4.66 12.43
N LEU A 55 4.09 -5.34 11.87
CA LEU A 55 5.32 -4.69 11.42
C LEU A 55 5.06 -3.78 10.21
N ALA A 56 4.10 -4.15 9.33
CA ALA A 56 3.64 -3.28 8.24
C ALA A 56 3.01 -1.99 8.82
N TRP A 57 2.19 -2.12 9.86
CA TRP A 57 1.60 -0.98 10.56
C TRP A 57 2.65 -0.07 11.20
N TYR A 58 3.65 -0.63 11.88
CA TYR A 58 4.72 0.15 12.50
C TYR A 58 5.54 0.91 11.46
N HIS A 59 5.89 0.24 10.36
CA HIS A 59 6.58 0.89 9.26
C HIS A 59 5.75 1.99 8.60
N PHE A 60 4.45 1.75 8.41
CA PHE A 60 3.52 2.75 7.88
C PHE A 60 3.43 3.97 8.80
N LEU A 61 3.29 3.78 10.11
CA LEU A 61 3.23 4.89 11.08
C LEU A 61 4.51 5.73 11.04
N LEU A 62 5.67 5.08 10.98
CA LEU A 62 6.95 5.80 10.82
C LEU A 62 6.97 6.61 9.51
N LYS A 63 6.58 5.99 8.39
CA LYS A 63 6.59 6.64 7.06
C LYS A 63 5.56 7.78 6.99
N CYS A 64 4.35 7.58 7.51
CA CYS A 64 3.31 8.59 7.57
C CYS A 64 3.73 9.79 8.42
N THR A 65 4.31 9.55 9.61
CA THR A 65 4.86 10.61 10.47
C THR A 65 6.00 11.36 9.76
N ALA A 66 6.86 10.62 9.07
CA ALA A 66 7.95 11.22 8.30
C ALA A 66 7.44 12.16 7.21
N ILE A 67 6.45 11.74 6.43
CA ILE A 67 5.85 12.62 5.40
C ILE A 67 5.22 13.86 6.05
N LYS A 68 4.58 13.74 7.21
CA LYS A 68 3.97 14.89 7.91
C LYS A 68 4.97 15.94 8.40
N ILE A 69 6.17 15.52 8.79
CA ILE A 69 7.11 16.35 9.59
C ILE A 69 8.37 16.73 8.82
N LEU A 70 8.88 15.86 7.96
CA LEU A 70 10.16 16.06 7.28
C LEU A 70 10.02 16.92 6.02
N SER A 71 11.13 17.55 5.61
CA SER A 71 11.25 18.04 4.25
C SER A 71 11.33 16.87 3.26
N TYR A 72 11.10 17.16 1.98
CA TYR A 72 11.27 16.17 0.92
C TYR A 72 12.68 15.54 0.93
N GLU A 73 13.71 16.35 1.08
CA GLU A 73 15.12 15.94 1.10
C GLU A 73 15.42 15.01 2.28
N GLU A 74 14.93 15.37 3.48
CA GLU A 74 15.09 14.53 4.69
C GLU A 74 14.35 13.19 4.54
N PHE A 75 13.15 13.21 3.96
CA PHE A 75 12.39 11.99 3.68
C PHE A 75 13.15 11.09 2.69
N MET A 76 13.63 11.65 1.58
CA MET A 76 14.40 10.91 0.59
C MET A 76 15.70 10.36 1.18
N GLN A 77 16.40 11.13 2.01
CA GLN A 77 17.59 10.67 2.73
C GLN A 77 17.27 9.49 3.64
N MET A 78 16.18 9.55 4.40
CA MET A 78 15.83 8.50 5.38
C MET A 78 15.35 7.21 4.74
N PHE A 79 14.51 7.30 3.71
CA PHE A 79 13.80 6.13 3.18
C PHE A 79 14.35 5.60 1.85
N VAL A 80 14.98 6.45 1.06
CA VAL A 80 15.39 6.12 -0.32
C VAL A 80 16.91 6.00 -0.43
N VAL A 81 17.65 6.99 0.06
CA VAL A 81 19.10 6.95 0.05
C VAL A 81 19.58 6.08 1.21
N ASP A 82 20.21 4.96 0.89
CA ASP A 82 20.72 4.00 1.91
C ASP A 82 21.97 4.57 2.61
N ASN A 83 21.82 5.69 3.28
CA ASN A 83 22.90 6.39 3.97
C ASN A 83 22.82 6.19 5.48
N LEU A 84 23.97 6.08 6.11
CA LEU A 84 24.19 5.57 7.47
C LEU A 84 23.75 6.50 8.60
N ASP A 85 23.48 7.78 8.31
CA ASP A 85 23.30 8.81 9.36
C ASP A 85 21.84 9.29 9.50
N ASN A 86 20.91 8.34 9.45
CA ASN A 86 19.48 8.66 9.60
C ASN A 86 19.05 8.84 11.08
N LEU A 87 19.98 8.74 12.04
CA LEU A 87 19.65 8.87 13.46
C LEU A 87 19.16 10.28 13.80
N ASN A 88 19.80 11.30 13.25
CA ASN A 88 19.39 12.69 13.45
C ASN A 88 17.98 12.95 12.90
N ILE A 89 17.66 12.38 11.73
CA ILE A 89 16.34 12.49 11.13
C ILE A 89 15.31 11.71 11.97
N TYR A 90 15.67 10.50 12.41
CA TYR A 90 14.79 9.74 13.30
C TYR A 90 14.51 10.49 14.62
N ASN A 91 15.51 11.12 15.23
CA ASN A 91 15.33 11.89 16.47
C ASN A 91 14.32 13.03 16.30
N LYS A 92 14.23 13.66 15.11
CA LYS A 92 13.18 14.64 14.81
C LYS A 92 11.79 14.01 14.79
N LEU A 93 11.65 12.80 14.26
CA LEU A 93 10.38 12.08 14.16
C LEU A 93 9.93 11.50 15.48
N ARG A 94 10.88 11.10 16.30
CA ARG A 94 10.65 10.33 17.51
C ARG A 94 9.63 10.97 18.46
N GLU A 95 9.62 12.27 18.55
CA GLU A 95 8.70 13.01 19.44
C GLU A 95 7.23 12.93 18.98
N TYR A 96 7.01 12.72 17.69
CA TYR A 96 5.69 12.64 17.05
C TYR A 96 5.15 11.21 16.91
N LEU A 97 5.97 10.21 17.21
CA LEU A 97 5.57 8.80 17.13
C LEU A 97 4.78 8.37 18.38
N PRO A 98 3.79 7.47 18.26
CA PRO A 98 3.20 6.81 19.42
C PRO A 98 4.26 6.05 20.25
N ASP A 99 4.06 5.95 21.55
CA ASP A 99 5.07 5.39 22.48
C ASP A 99 5.47 3.95 22.14
N GLU A 100 4.52 3.12 21.71
CA GLU A 100 4.80 1.76 21.26
C GLU A 100 5.76 1.73 20.05
N ILE A 101 5.55 2.64 19.11
CA ILE A 101 6.36 2.77 17.90
C ILE A 101 7.75 3.30 18.23
N LYS A 102 7.84 4.29 19.12
CA LYS A 102 9.13 4.77 19.66
C LYS A 102 9.91 3.62 20.24
N TYR A 103 9.30 2.87 21.18
CA TYR A 103 9.95 1.76 21.83
C TYR A 103 10.49 0.72 20.84
N PHE A 104 9.68 0.39 19.84
CA PHE A 104 10.06 -0.56 18.79
C PHE A 104 11.31 -0.10 18.02
N PHE A 105 11.29 1.14 17.49
CA PHE A 105 12.41 1.65 16.70
C PHE A 105 13.64 1.97 17.54
N ASP A 106 13.49 2.50 18.75
CA ASP A 106 14.60 2.71 19.70
C ASP A 106 15.32 1.40 19.99
N LYS A 107 14.57 0.32 20.19
CA LYS A 107 15.15 -1.01 20.41
C LYS A 107 15.90 -1.52 19.17
N LEU A 108 15.36 -1.31 17.97
CA LEU A 108 16.06 -1.67 16.73
C LEU A 108 17.40 -0.93 16.60
N ILE A 109 17.38 0.38 16.86
CA ILE A 109 18.58 1.23 16.81
C ILE A 109 19.61 0.79 17.84
N SER A 110 19.20 0.53 19.09
CA SER A 110 20.09 0.07 20.17
C SER A 110 20.75 -1.28 19.84
N LEU A 111 20.13 -2.10 19.00
CA LEU A 111 20.67 -3.36 18.49
C LEU A 111 21.56 -3.17 17.24
N GLY A 112 21.89 -1.93 16.88
CA GLY A 112 22.66 -1.63 15.66
C GLY A 112 21.94 -1.96 14.36
N ARG A 113 20.59 -2.07 14.40
CA ARG A 113 19.77 -2.33 13.21
C ARG A 113 19.48 -1.03 12.47
N LYS A 114 19.60 -1.06 11.16
CA LYS A 114 19.21 0.05 10.29
C LYS A 114 17.69 -0.02 10.01
N PHE A 115 17.08 1.12 9.65
CA PHE A 115 15.68 1.14 9.21
C PHE A 115 15.44 0.22 8.01
N SER A 116 16.41 0.08 7.12
CA SER A 116 16.37 -0.88 6.01
C SER A 116 16.30 -2.35 6.45
N SER A 117 16.64 -2.68 7.70
CA SER A 117 16.60 -4.08 8.19
C SER A 117 15.18 -4.62 8.41
N ILE A 118 14.17 -3.78 8.42
CA ILE A 118 12.76 -4.20 8.46
C ILE A 118 12.16 -4.48 7.07
N LYS A 119 12.86 -4.13 6.00
CA LYS A 119 12.41 -4.35 4.61
C LYS A 119 12.64 -5.80 4.20
N ILE A 120 11.70 -6.41 3.46
CA ILE A 120 11.84 -7.78 2.90
C ILE A 120 12.90 -7.82 1.82
N LYS A 121 12.96 -6.80 0.99
CA LYS A 121 13.99 -6.59 -0.02
C LYS A 121 14.36 -5.12 0.00
N ASN A 122 15.63 -4.81 -0.11
CA ASN A 122 15.98 -3.58 -0.79
C ASN A 122 15.40 -3.76 -2.19
N ILE A 123 14.24 -3.15 -2.45
CA ILE A 123 13.86 -2.90 -3.82
C ILE A 123 15.06 -2.11 -4.31
N ILE A 124 15.80 -2.72 -5.25
CA ILE A 124 16.92 -2.05 -5.86
C ILE A 124 16.29 -0.85 -6.53
N PHE A 125 16.47 0.30 -5.91
CA PHE A 125 16.06 1.55 -6.48
C PHE A 125 17.00 1.83 -7.67
N ASP A 126 16.66 1.25 -8.78
CA ASP A 126 17.04 1.81 -10.05
C ASP A 126 16.37 3.19 -10.10
N ASN A 127 17.15 4.24 -10.23
CA ASN A 127 16.65 5.62 -10.32
C ASN A 127 15.55 5.79 -11.38
N SER A 128 15.52 4.93 -12.41
CA SER A 128 14.44 4.87 -13.40
C SER A 128 13.11 4.38 -12.81
N LYS A 129 13.11 3.63 -11.70
CA LYS A 129 11.93 3.01 -11.07
C LYS A 129 11.38 3.84 -9.89
N ILE A 130 12.15 4.77 -9.36
CA ILE A 130 11.70 5.78 -8.38
C ILE A 130 10.47 6.57 -8.89
N ARG A 131 10.34 6.73 -10.20
CA ARG A 131 9.24 7.47 -10.85
C ARG A 131 7.85 6.88 -10.66
N ASN A 132 7.74 5.64 -10.19
CA ASN A 132 6.44 4.97 -10.02
C ASN A 132 5.82 5.18 -8.63
N ILE A 133 6.52 5.86 -7.74
CA ILE A 133 5.99 6.31 -6.46
C ILE A 133 5.68 7.80 -6.60
N PRO A 134 4.40 8.23 -6.71
CA PRO A 134 4.05 9.60 -7.07
C PRO A 134 4.67 10.64 -6.14
N TYR A 135 4.70 10.41 -4.84
CA TYR A 135 5.28 11.32 -3.86
C TYR A 135 6.82 11.31 -3.78
N PHE A 136 7.51 10.63 -4.71
CA PHE A 136 8.95 10.84 -4.97
C PHE A 136 9.18 12.03 -5.89
N ASN A 137 8.13 12.61 -6.46
CA ASN A 137 8.13 13.96 -6.97
C ASN A 137 7.93 14.95 -5.82
N GLN A 138 8.72 16.01 -5.77
CA GLN A 138 8.71 16.96 -4.65
C GLN A 138 7.37 17.70 -4.51
N GLU A 139 6.73 18.09 -5.61
CA GLU A 139 5.43 18.76 -5.60
C GLU A 139 4.36 17.83 -5.03
N THR A 140 4.30 16.59 -5.53
CA THR A 140 3.37 15.55 -5.04
C THR A 140 3.64 15.19 -3.59
N TYR A 141 4.91 15.22 -3.15
CA TYR A 141 5.26 15.02 -1.74
C TYR A 141 4.61 16.07 -0.84
N TYR A 142 4.75 17.35 -1.17
CA TYR A 142 4.18 18.43 -0.37
C TYR A 142 2.64 18.46 -0.46
N GLN A 143 2.07 18.07 -1.58
CA GLN A 143 0.63 17.84 -1.68
C GLN A 143 0.17 16.75 -0.69
N LEU A 144 0.82 15.59 -0.70
CA LEU A 144 0.54 14.49 0.23
C LEU A 144 0.76 14.92 1.69
N GLN A 145 1.84 15.66 1.98
CA GLN A 145 2.12 16.21 3.30
C GLN A 145 0.95 17.05 3.81
N SER A 146 0.45 17.98 2.99
CA SER A 146 -0.69 18.83 3.31
C SER A 146 -1.96 18.00 3.58
N ILE A 147 -2.22 17.00 2.74
CA ILE A 147 -3.35 16.09 2.93
C ILE A 147 -3.24 15.36 4.28
N LEU A 148 -2.08 14.76 4.55
CA LEU A 148 -1.87 13.97 5.77
C LEU A 148 -1.92 14.82 7.06
N GLN A 149 -1.48 16.07 7.02
CA GLN A 149 -1.56 16.99 8.16
C GLN A 149 -3.01 17.30 8.56
N ASN A 150 -3.93 17.30 7.61
CA ASN A 150 -5.35 17.58 7.81
C ASN A 150 -6.21 16.32 8.01
N ASN A 151 -5.67 15.14 7.72
CA ASN A 151 -6.40 13.88 7.84
C ASN A 151 -6.07 13.13 9.13
N ARG A 152 -7.08 12.41 9.64
CA ARG A 152 -6.89 11.44 10.73
C ARG A 152 -6.10 10.22 10.23
N MET A 153 -5.44 9.54 11.16
CA MET A 153 -4.84 8.23 10.87
C MET A 153 -5.95 7.24 10.48
N PRO A 154 -5.65 6.33 9.53
CA PRO A 154 -6.63 5.33 9.12
C PRO A 154 -6.96 4.35 10.25
N GLU A 155 -8.17 3.79 10.19
CA GLU A 155 -8.49 2.58 10.96
C GLU A 155 -7.67 1.41 10.43
N PHE A 156 -7.01 0.67 11.33
CA PHE A 156 -6.18 -0.48 10.98
C PHE A 156 -6.77 -1.77 11.53
N TYR A 157 -6.99 -2.74 10.64
CA TYR A 157 -7.45 -4.07 11.00
C TYR A 157 -6.32 -5.08 10.88
N ASN A 158 -5.82 -5.59 12.01
CA ASN A 158 -4.83 -6.66 11.98
C ASN A 158 -5.49 -8.00 11.71
N CYS A 159 -5.65 -8.34 10.45
CA CYS A 159 -6.33 -9.57 10.04
C CYS A 159 -5.92 -10.04 8.64
N ASN A 160 -6.25 -11.30 8.34
CA ASN A 160 -6.21 -11.83 6.98
C ASN A 160 -7.38 -11.26 6.16
N LEU A 161 -7.18 -11.09 4.84
CA LEU A 161 -8.24 -10.65 3.93
C LEU A 161 -9.51 -11.50 4.07
N LEU A 162 -9.39 -12.81 4.23
CA LEU A 162 -10.54 -13.72 4.36
C LEU A 162 -11.39 -13.47 5.62
N ASP A 163 -10.82 -12.78 6.61
CA ASP A 163 -11.49 -12.46 7.86
C ASP A 163 -11.99 -11.01 7.93
N ILE A 164 -11.68 -10.17 6.94
CA ILE A 164 -11.95 -8.72 6.97
C ILE A 164 -13.41 -8.39 7.28
N SER A 165 -14.36 -9.20 6.81
CA SER A 165 -15.79 -9.02 7.07
C SER A 165 -16.20 -9.22 8.54
N LYS A 166 -15.30 -9.74 9.39
CA LYS A 166 -15.51 -9.82 10.84
C LYS A 166 -15.15 -8.50 11.54
N TYR A 167 -14.29 -7.71 10.92
CA TYR A 167 -13.77 -6.46 11.46
C TYR A 167 -14.51 -5.23 10.97
N THR A 168 -14.94 -5.22 9.72
CA THR A 168 -15.71 -4.12 9.14
C THR A 168 -16.93 -4.60 8.39
N LYS A 169 -18.04 -3.86 8.52
CA LYS A 169 -19.29 -4.01 7.76
C LYS A 169 -19.56 -2.79 6.90
N LYS A 170 -18.64 -1.85 6.87
CA LYS A 170 -18.74 -0.62 6.12
C LYS A 170 -18.85 -0.92 4.62
N ALA A 171 -19.59 -0.08 3.93
CA ALA A 171 -19.58 -0.03 2.47
C ALA A 171 -18.43 0.85 2.01
N TYR A 172 -17.66 0.36 1.06
CA TYR A 172 -16.57 1.10 0.42
C TYR A 172 -16.93 1.36 -1.04
N ASP A 173 -16.47 2.47 -1.58
CA ASP A 173 -16.59 2.74 -3.02
C ASP A 173 -15.55 1.93 -3.79
N VAL A 174 -14.34 1.78 -3.25
CA VAL A 174 -13.23 1.03 -3.84
C VAL A 174 -12.59 0.11 -2.79
N ALA A 175 -12.22 -1.10 -3.21
CA ALA A 175 -11.38 -1.99 -2.39
C ALA A 175 -10.14 -2.44 -3.17
N LEU A 176 -8.95 -2.37 -2.55
CA LEU A 176 -7.66 -2.64 -3.19
C LEU A 176 -6.92 -3.76 -2.46
N PHE A 177 -6.77 -4.91 -3.10
CA PHE A 177 -6.16 -6.09 -2.47
C PHE A 177 -4.77 -6.45 -3.03
N SER A 178 -4.20 -5.59 -3.89
CA SER A 178 -2.82 -5.77 -4.36
C SER A 178 -2.57 -7.20 -4.88
N ASN A 179 -1.50 -7.82 -4.44
CA ASN A 179 -1.12 -9.19 -4.79
C ASN A 179 -1.53 -10.24 -3.73
N VAL A 180 -2.44 -9.91 -2.80
CA VAL A 180 -2.88 -10.80 -1.69
C VAL A 180 -3.40 -12.15 -2.21
N TYR A 181 -4.06 -12.16 -3.38
CA TYR A 181 -4.54 -13.40 -4.01
C TYR A 181 -3.46 -14.49 -4.11
N HIS A 182 -2.21 -14.13 -4.37
CA HIS A 182 -1.11 -15.10 -4.47
C HIS A 182 -0.81 -15.85 -3.17
N TYR A 183 -1.26 -15.33 -2.05
CA TYR A 183 -1.10 -15.93 -0.72
C TYR A 183 -2.34 -16.70 -0.26
N LEU A 184 -3.41 -16.70 -1.07
CA LEU A 184 -4.65 -17.42 -0.79
C LEU A 184 -4.67 -18.72 -1.57
N SER A 185 -5.06 -19.81 -0.91
CA SER A 185 -5.25 -21.12 -1.57
C SER A 185 -6.65 -21.19 -2.21
N LEU A 186 -6.98 -20.23 -3.08
CA LEU A 186 -8.28 -20.14 -3.75
C LEU A 186 -8.11 -20.18 -5.27
N ASN A 187 -9.04 -20.82 -5.98
CA ASN A 187 -9.23 -20.62 -7.41
C ASN A 187 -10.02 -19.33 -7.68
N ALA A 188 -10.11 -18.90 -8.94
CA ALA A 188 -10.75 -17.63 -9.30
C ALA A 188 -12.25 -17.60 -8.94
N LYS A 189 -12.95 -18.74 -9.03
CA LYS A 189 -14.36 -18.85 -8.66
C LYS A 189 -14.57 -18.61 -7.16
N ASP A 190 -13.87 -19.37 -6.33
CA ASP A 190 -13.98 -19.26 -4.87
C ASP A 190 -13.54 -17.87 -4.39
N TYR A 191 -12.52 -17.31 -5.03
CA TYR A 191 -12.08 -15.94 -4.76
C TYR A 191 -13.16 -14.91 -5.11
N ARG A 192 -13.82 -15.04 -6.26
CA ARG A 192 -14.95 -14.19 -6.63
C ARG A 192 -16.10 -14.32 -5.61
N ASP A 193 -16.45 -15.55 -5.22
CA ASP A 193 -17.51 -15.82 -4.25
C ASP A 193 -17.20 -15.18 -2.88
N PHE A 194 -15.91 -15.20 -2.49
CA PHE A 194 -15.43 -14.46 -1.32
C PHE A 194 -15.55 -12.95 -1.52
N LEU A 195 -15.02 -12.39 -2.62
CA LEU A 195 -15.07 -10.95 -2.90
C LEU A 195 -16.50 -10.42 -2.94
N ASN A 196 -17.47 -11.24 -3.37
CA ASN A 196 -18.88 -10.87 -3.38
C ASN A 196 -19.46 -10.56 -1.98
N LYS A 197 -18.77 -10.94 -0.91
CA LYS A 197 -19.14 -10.61 0.47
C LYS A 197 -18.56 -9.25 0.92
N ILE A 198 -17.59 -8.71 0.20
CA ILE A 198 -17.05 -7.38 0.44
C ILE A 198 -18.02 -6.35 -0.12
N ASN A 199 -18.48 -5.42 0.70
CA ASN A 199 -19.41 -4.39 0.26
C ASN A 199 -18.69 -3.24 -0.47
N SER A 200 -18.29 -3.51 -1.73
CA SER A 200 -17.65 -2.53 -2.62
C SER A 200 -18.03 -2.81 -4.08
N PRO A 201 -18.44 -1.80 -4.87
CA PRO A 201 -18.75 -1.96 -6.29
C PRO A 201 -17.50 -2.14 -7.16
N GLU A 202 -16.35 -1.62 -6.73
CA GLU A 202 -15.09 -1.69 -7.47
C GLU A 202 -13.99 -2.32 -6.62
N ILE A 203 -13.44 -3.43 -7.09
CA ILE A 203 -12.41 -4.18 -6.36
C ILE A 203 -11.21 -4.44 -7.28
N LEU A 204 -10.01 -3.96 -6.88
CA LEU A 204 -8.74 -4.50 -7.35
C LEU A 204 -8.53 -5.86 -6.70
N ALA A 205 -8.89 -6.92 -7.40
CA ALA A 205 -8.81 -8.28 -6.89
C ALA A 205 -7.37 -8.81 -6.90
N LEU A 206 -6.58 -8.42 -7.91
CA LEU A 206 -5.19 -8.82 -8.04
C LEU A 206 -4.40 -7.80 -8.87
N TYR A 207 -3.24 -7.41 -8.37
CA TYR A 207 -2.15 -6.81 -9.13
C TYR A 207 -1.03 -7.83 -9.28
N THR A 208 -0.53 -8.07 -10.49
CA THR A 208 0.52 -9.08 -10.71
C THR A 208 1.31 -8.83 -11.98
N TRP A 209 2.58 -9.21 -11.97
CA TRP A 209 3.44 -9.29 -13.16
C TRP A 209 3.50 -10.72 -13.75
N ILE A 210 2.86 -11.69 -13.10
CA ILE A 210 2.83 -13.09 -13.54
C ILE A 210 1.37 -13.48 -13.78
N LEU A 211 0.93 -13.38 -15.03
CA LEU A 211 -0.40 -13.82 -15.42
C LEU A 211 -0.29 -14.62 -16.75
N ASN A 212 -0.20 -15.95 -16.63
CA ASN A 212 -0.22 -16.80 -17.81
C ASN A 212 -1.60 -16.85 -18.49
N GLY A 213 -1.63 -17.33 -19.72
CA GLY A 213 -2.86 -17.34 -20.53
C GLY A 213 -3.99 -18.19 -19.94
N GLU A 214 -3.69 -19.27 -19.22
CA GLU A 214 -4.70 -20.12 -18.55
C GLU A 214 -5.33 -19.38 -17.37
N LYS A 215 -4.52 -18.79 -16.50
CA LYS A 215 -4.98 -18.03 -15.37
C LYS A 215 -5.79 -16.79 -15.79
N LYS A 216 -5.35 -16.11 -16.86
CA LYS A 216 -6.11 -15.02 -17.46
C LYS A 216 -7.50 -15.48 -17.92
N LYS A 217 -7.57 -16.62 -18.64
CA LYS A 217 -8.86 -17.19 -19.06
C LYS A 217 -9.73 -17.58 -17.88
N GLU A 218 -9.13 -18.13 -16.82
CA GLU A 218 -9.85 -18.49 -15.60
C GLU A 218 -10.51 -17.25 -14.94
N PHE A 219 -9.78 -16.12 -14.79
CA PHE A 219 -10.35 -14.89 -14.26
C PHE A 219 -11.48 -14.34 -15.15
N LEU A 220 -11.26 -14.26 -16.47
CA LEU A 220 -12.27 -13.79 -17.42
C LEU A 220 -13.54 -14.65 -17.37
N ALA A 221 -13.41 -16.00 -17.34
CA ALA A 221 -14.54 -16.92 -17.26
C ALA A 221 -15.33 -16.78 -15.95
N ASN A 222 -14.69 -16.28 -14.90
CA ASN A 222 -15.34 -15.99 -13.61
C ASN A 222 -15.78 -14.52 -13.48
N GLY A 223 -15.85 -13.75 -14.60
CA GLY A 223 -16.43 -12.41 -14.65
C GLY A 223 -15.57 -11.33 -14.01
N PHE A 224 -14.25 -11.50 -14.00
CA PHE A 224 -13.30 -10.43 -13.74
C PHE A 224 -12.92 -9.74 -15.07
N ASP A 225 -12.63 -8.45 -14.99
CA ASP A 225 -11.95 -7.72 -16.05
C ASP A 225 -10.44 -7.85 -15.84
N VAL A 226 -9.68 -8.05 -16.94
CA VAL A 226 -8.22 -8.17 -16.89
C VAL A 226 -7.60 -7.15 -17.83
N TYR A 227 -6.86 -6.22 -17.25
CA TYR A 227 -6.16 -5.16 -17.97
C TYR A 227 -4.65 -5.39 -17.91
N GLN A 228 -3.97 -5.11 -19.01
CA GLN A 228 -2.51 -5.07 -19.10
C GLN A 228 -2.08 -3.62 -19.01
N ILE A 229 -1.11 -3.33 -18.18
CA ILE A 229 -0.57 -1.99 -17.95
C ILE A 229 0.97 -2.03 -18.04
N PRO A 230 1.64 -0.89 -18.27
CA PRO A 230 3.10 -0.82 -18.21
C PRO A 230 3.61 -1.28 -16.84
N GLY A 231 4.55 -2.21 -16.82
CA GLY A 231 5.14 -2.71 -15.57
C GLY A 231 6.23 -1.79 -15.02
N VAL A 232 6.49 -1.91 -13.71
CA VAL A 232 7.58 -1.22 -13.02
C VAL A 232 8.87 -2.00 -13.09
N LEU A 233 8.80 -3.29 -12.81
CA LEU A 233 9.95 -4.21 -12.79
C LEU A 233 10.03 -5.08 -14.05
N HIS A 234 8.93 -5.23 -14.74
CA HIS A 234 8.75 -6.05 -15.92
C HIS A 234 8.18 -5.20 -17.05
N GLN A 235 8.13 -5.74 -18.26
CA GLN A 235 7.57 -5.00 -19.39
C GLN A 235 6.08 -4.72 -19.19
N ASP A 236 5.35 -5.70 -18.66
CA ASP A 236 3.91 -5.64 -18.45
C ASP A 236 3.54 -6.12 -17.05
N ASP A 237 2.60 -5.40 -16.45
CA ASP A 237 1.88 -5.82 -15.27
C ASP A 237 0.40 -6.00 -15.61
N TYR A 238 -0.36 -6.63 -14.72
CA TYR A 238 -1.77 -6.93 -14.93
C TYR A 238 -2.60 -6.50 -13.74
N ILE A 239 -3.76 -5.93 -14.04
CA ILE A 239 -4.83 -5.62 -13.10
C ILE A 239 -5.97 -6.61 -13.34
N VAL A 240 -6.39 -7.31 -12.30
CA VAL A 240 -7.62 -8.10 -12.28
C VAL A 240 -8.64 -7.33 -11.44
N LYS A 241 -9.69 -6.84 -12.08
CA LYS A 241 -10.73 -6.01 -11.46
C LYS A 241 -12.05 -6.76 -11.40
N LEU A 242 -12.75 -6.63 -10.30
CA LEU A 242 -14.15 -7.02 -10.17
C LEU A 242 -15.00 -5.75 -10.08
N SER A 243 -15.83 -5.52 -11.09
CA SER A 243 -16.78 -4.40 -11.14
C SER A 243 -18.20 -4.92 -10.94
N ARG A 244 -18.96 -4.25 -10.07
CA ARG A 244 -20.37 -4.55 -9.85
C ARG A 244 -21.20 -3.33 -10.19
N ARG A 245 -22.32 -3.53 -10.85
CA ARG A 245 -23.29 -2.44 -11.01
C ARG A 245 -23.78 -2.02 -9.61
N LYS A 246 -23.76 -0.73 -9.31
CA LYS A 246 -24.47 -0.19 -8.13
C LYS A 246 -25.94 -0.61 -8.29
N GLN A 247 -26.42 -1.41 -7.34
CA GLN A 247 -27.85 -1.74 -7.26
C GLN A 247 -28.64 -0.51 -6.80
#